data_2e4f2a7949f39adfbf52a9203e69e903
#
_entry.id   2e4f2a7949f39adfbf52a9203e69e903
#
_cell.length_a   1.000
_cell.length_b   1.000
_cell.length_c   1.000
_cell.angle_alpha   90.00
_cell.angle_beta   90.00
_cell.angle_gamma   90.00
#
_symmetry.space_group_name_H-M   'P 1'
#
loop_
_entity.id
_entity.type
_entity.pdbx_description
1 polymer ?
#
loop_
_entity_poly.entity_id
_entity_poly.type
_entity_poly.pdbx_seq_one_letter_code
_entity_poly.pdbx_strand_id
1 'polypeptide(L)'
;GSISALCGALSAALAEMVTGLTIGRKKYVEVEEEMKALAPKMAEAQVKFLQFIDDDADAYNVVFDAFKLPKETDEEKVARSNAIQEATLKAALVPLELAKTALDNMDAIAVIAAKGNQNAITDACVAMMCARTATFGALLNVRINLSSLKDADKVAELTLQCDKLHAEANFKEQQLLNSINL
;
A
#
# COMPACT_ATOMS: atom_id res chain seq x y z
N GLY A 1 -1.93 3.88 -9.22
CA GLY A 1 -2.21 3.90 -7.78
C GLY A 1 -3.48 3.15 -7.42
N SER A 2 -4.62 3.49 -8.02
CA SER A 2 -5.94 2.90 -7.67
C SER A 2 -5.98 1.37 -7.74
N ILE A 3 -5.35 0.74 -8.75
CA ILE A 3 -5.27 -0.73 -8.82
C ILE A 3 -4.37 -1.31 -7.72
N SER A 4 -3.29 -0.61 -7.37
CA SER A 4 -2.44 -1.02 -6.24
C SER A 4 -3.22 -0.97 -4.92
N ALA A 5 -4.06 0.05 -4.74
CA ALA A 5 -4.96 0.18 -3.59
C ALA A 5 -5.98 -0.97 -3.54
N LEU A 6 -6.57 -1.33 -4.69
CA LEU A 6 -7.47 -2.48 -4.77
C LEU A 6 -6.77 -3.80 -4.38
N CYS A 7 -5.51 -4.01 -4.81
CA CYS A 7 -4.73 -5.15 -4.37
C CYS A 7 -4.53 -5.16 -2.84
N GLY A 8 -4.28 -3.99 -2.24
CA GLY A 8 -4.21 -3.85 -0.78
C GLY A 8 -5.52 -4.22 -0.08
N ALA A 9 -6.66 -3.78 -0.61
CA ALA A 9 -7.97 -4.13 -0.07
C ALA A 9 -8.25 -5.63 -0.15
N LEU A 10 -7.92 -6.28 -1.27
CA LEU A 10 -8.04 -7.74 -1.43
C LEU A 10 -7.13 -8.49 -0.46
N SER A 11 -5.90 -8.00 -0.25
CA SER A 11 -4.96 -8.56 0.72
C SER A 11 -5.55 -8.55 2.12
N ALA A 12 -6.06 -7.40 2.57
CA ALA A 12 -6.65 -7.25 3.89
C ALA A 12 -7.93 -8.10 4.06
N ALA A 13 -8.79 -8.17 3.01
CA ALA A 13 -10.00 -8.98 3.03
C ALA A 13 -9.71 -10.49 3.16
N LEU A 14 -8.71 -11.01 2.44
CA LEU A 14 -8.28 -12.39 2.57
C LEU A 14 -7.71 -12.69 3.96
N ALA A 15 -6.90 -11.79 4.49
CA ALA A 15 -6.34 -11.93 5.83
C ALA A 15 -7.44 -11.91 6.91
N GLU A 16 -8.41 -11.01 6.81
CA GLU A 16 -9.59 -10.98 7.70
C GLU A 16 -10.39 -12.29 7.60
N MET A 17 -10.63 -12.80 6.41
CA MET A 17 -11.32 -14.07 6.20
C MET A 17 -10.61 -15.21 6.94
N VAL A 18 -9.27 -15.30 6.86
CA VAL A 18 -8.50 -16.34 7.56
C VAL A 18 -8.63 -16.20 9.08
N THR A 19 -8.63 -14.98 9.63
CA THR A 19 -8.90 -14.78 11.06
C THR A 19 -10.30 -15.26 11.43
N GLY A 20 -11.32 -14.95 10.65
CA GLY A 20 -12.70 -15.41 10.83
C GLY A 20 -12.84 -16.93 10.76
N LEU A 21 -12.09 -17.59 9.89
CA LEU A 21 -12.05 -19.05 9.79
C LEU A 21 -11.29 -19.72 10.96
N THR A 22 -10.54 -18.95 11.74
CA THR A 22 -9.76 -19.42 12.91
C THR A 22 -10.53 -19.26 14.20
N ILE A 23 -11.18 -18.10 14.40
CA ILE A 23 -11.92 -17.74 15.60
C ILE A 23 -13.06 -18.74 15.87
N GLY A 24 -13.23 -19.14 17.14
CA GLY A 24 -14.26 -20.09 17.57
C GLY A 24 -13.99 -21.55 17.24
N ARG A 25 -12.82 -21.89 16.70
CA ARG A 25 -12.43 -23.27 16.43
C ARG A 25 -11.65 -23.87 17.60
N LYS A 26 -12.10 -25.00 18.12
CA LYS A 26 -11.45 -25.70 19.25
C LYS A 26 -9.94 -25.94 19.05
N LYS A 27 -9.51 -26.20 17.82
CA LYS A 27 -8.11 -26.44 17.47
C LYS A 27 -7.23 -25.21 17.65
N TYR A 28 -7.80 -23.99 17.59
CA TYR A 28 -7.10 -22.71 17.56
C TYR A 28 -7.39 -21.83 18.79
N VAL A 29 -7.87 -22.43 19.89
CA VAL A 29 -8.25 -21.68 21.12
C VAL A 29 -7.08 -20.87 21.69
N GLU A 30 -5.86 -21.38 21.57
CA GLU A 30 -4.65 -20.72 22.11
C GLU A 30 -4.29 -19.42 21.35
N VAL A 31 -4.72 -19.28 20.10
CA VAL A 31 -4.44 -18.11 19.26
C VAL A 31 -5.69 -17.25 19.01
N GLU A 32 -6.83 -17.63 19.59
CA GLU A 32 -8.12 -16.98 19.34
C GLU A 32 -8.09 -15.49 19.67
N GLU A 33 -7.53 -15.10 20.81
CA GLU A 33 -7.48 -13.70 21.23
C GLU A 33 -6.55 -12.86 20.30
N GLU A 34 -5.47 -13.45 19.80
CA GLU A 34 -4.60 -12.79 18.83
C GLU A 34 -5.33 -12.59 17.49
N MET A 35 -6.09 -13.58 17.03
CA MET A 35 -6.89 -13.46 15.80
C MET A 35 -8.02 -12.44 15.98
N LYS A 36 -8.69 -12.40 17.13
CA LYS A 36 -9.69 -11.37 17.46
C LYS A 36 -9.11 -9.95 17.47
N ALA A 37 -7.84 -9.81 17.86
CA ALA A 37 -7.14 -8.51 17.81
C ALA A 37 -6.70 -8.11 16.40
N LEU A 38 -6.44 -9.08 15.51
CA LEU A 38 -6.02 -8.83 14.14
C LEU A 38 -7.20 -8.59 13.17
N ALA A 39 -8.33 -9.26 13.36
CA ALA A 39 -9.49 -9.15 12.48
C ALA A 39 -9.95 -7.69 12.27
N PRO A 40 -10.19 -6.86 13.32
CA PRO A 40 -10.61 -5.48 13.11
C PRO A 40 -9.53 -4.63 12.43
N LYS A 41 -8.25 -4.91 12.64
CA LYS A 41 -7.16 -4.20 11.94
C LYS A 41 -7.20 -4.47 10.43
N MET A 42 -7.51 -5.70 10.03
CA MET A 42 -7.65 -6.04 8.62
C MET A 42 -8.90 -5.39 8.01
N ALA A 43 -10.02 -5.34 8.74
CA ALA A 43 -11.22 -4.63 8.30
C ALA A 43 -10.96 -3.12 8.14
N GLU A 44 -10.28 -2.47 9.08
CA GLU A 44 -9.87 -1.07 8.99
C GLU A 44 -8.93 -0.83 7.80
N ALA A 45 -7.99 -1.75 7.56
CA ALA A 45 -7.08 -1.68 6.43
C ALA A 45 -7.82 -1.76 5.09
N GLN A 46 -8.86 -2.60 4.96
CA GLN A 46 -9.71 -2.63 3.76
C GLN A 46 -10.30 -1.26 3.46
N VAL A 47 -10.93 -0.63 4.46
CA VAL A 47 -11.53 0.71 4.31
C VAL A 47 -10.48 1.73 3.90
N LYS A 48 -9.29 1.71 4.53
CA LYS A 48 -8.19 2.62 4.20
C LYS A 48 -7.70 2.41 2.76
N PHE A 49 -7.58 1.17 2.31
CA PHE A 49 -7.17 0.89 0.92
C PHE A 49 -8.22 1.33 -0.10
N LEU A 50 -9.52 1.16 0.19
CA LEU A 50 -10.58 1.66 -0.68
C LEU A 50 -10.54 3.19 -0.77
N GLN A 51 -10.26 3.89 0.34
CA GLN A 51 -10.09 5.33 0.34
C GLN A 51 -8.90 5.78 -0.54
N PHE A 52 -7.79 5.03 -0.55
CA PHE A 52 -6.65 5.35 -1.43
C PHE A 52 -6.99 5.30 -2.93
N ILE A 53 -8.06 4.60 -3.34
CA ILE A 53 -8.53 4.63 -4.73
C ILE A 53 -9.02 6.04 -5.08
N ASP A 54 -9.81 6.64 -4.21
CA ASP A 54 -10.34 8.00 -4.39
C ASP A 54 -9.22 9.04 -4.23
N ASP A 55 -8.38 8.89 -3.21
CA ASP A 55 -7.26 9.80 -2.96
C ASP A 55 -6.27 9.85 -4.15
N ASP A 56 -6.00 8.72 -4.82
CA ASP A 56 -5.16 8.64 -6.01
C ASP A 56 -5.81 9.38 -7.20
N ALA A 57 -7.11 9.20 -7.40
CA ALA A 57 -7.85 9.89 -8.45
C ALA A 57 -7.90 11.41 -8.20
N ASP A 58 -8.14 11.82 -6.97
CA ASP A 58 -8.18 13.24 -6.59
C ASP A 58 -6.80 13.90 -6.73
N ALA A 59 -5.72 13.22 -6.31
CA ALA A 59 -4.36 13.71 -6.50
C ALA A 59 -4.03 13.92 -7.99
N TYR A 60 -4.46 13.00 -8.86
CA TYR A 60 -4.31 13.15 -10.31
C TYR A 60 -5.07 14.36 -10.84
N ASN A 61 -6.32 14.57 -10.41
CA ASN A 61 -7.14 15.70 -10.82
C ASN A 61 -6.48 17.05 -10.44
N VAL A 62 -5.88 17.15 -9.25
CA VAL A 62 -5.16 18.35 -8.80
C VAL A 62 -3.96 18.65 -9.72
N VAL A 63 -3.19 17.62 -10.12
CA VAL A 63 -2.10 17.78 -11.08
C VAL A 63 -2.63 18.27 -12.43
N PHE A 64 -3.70 17.62 -12.92
CA PHE A 64 -4.32 17.97 -14.20
C PHE A 64 -4.83 19.41 -14.23
N ASP A 65 -5.44 19.89 -13.12
CA ASP A 65 -5.92 21.28 -13.02
C ASP A 65 -4.76 22.29 -12.93
N ALA A 66 -3.65 21.96 -12.26
CA ALA A 66 -2.46 22.80 -12.25
C ALA A 66 -1.89 23.01 -13.67
N PHE A 67 -1.99 22.02 -14.54
CA PHE A 67 -1.58 22.16 -15.95
C PHE A 67 -2.47 23.11 -16.77
N LYS A 68 -3.71 23.39 -16.33
CA LYS A 68 -4.65 24.31 -17.01
C LYS A 68 -4.45 25.78 -16.61
N LEU A 69 -3.65 26.07 -15.58
CA LEU A 69 -3.39 27.43 -15.13
C LEU A 69 -2.83 28.32 -16.25
N PRO A 70 -3.11 29.64 -16.23
CA PRO A 70 -2.59 30.61 -17.20
C PRO A 70 -1.06 30.57 -17.31
N LYS A 71 -0.52 30.94 -18.47
CA LYS A 71 0.91 30.90 -18.79
C LYS A 71 1.35 32.01 -19.77
N GLU A 72 0.58 33.09 -19.86
CA GLU A 72 0.86 34.16 -20.82
C GLU A 72 1.92 35.11 -20.29
N THR A 73 1.84 35.54 -19.02
CA THR A 73 2.83 36.40 -18.38
C THR A 73 3.93 35.60 -17.67
N ASP A 74 5.02 36.23 -17.31
CA ASP A 74 6.13 35.57 -16.61
C ASP A 74 5.72 35.20 -15.16
N GLU A 75 4.89 36.02 -14.52
CA GLU A 75 4.32 35.76 -13.20
C GLU A 75 3.40 34.52 -13.25
N GLU A 76 2.55 34.44 -14.26
CA GLU A 76 1.67 33.26 -14.47
C GLU A 76 2.46 31.99 -14.71
N LYS A 77 3.55 32.04 -15.51
CA LYS A 77 4.43 30.88 -15.75
C LYS A 77 5.08 30.39 -14.44
N VAL A 78 5.53 31.31 -13.59
CA VAL A 78 6.13 30.99 -12.29
C VAL A 78 5.08 30.36 -11.37
N ALA A 79 3.92 31.01 -11.23
CA ALA A 79 2.82 30.51 -10.39
C ALA A 79 2.37 29.13 -10.83
N ARG A 80 2.16 28.92 -12.14
CA ARG A 80 1.80 27.63 -12.73
C ARG A 80 2.88 26.57 -12.48
N SER A 81 4.16 26.90 -12.67
CA SER A 81 5.26 25.97 -12.40
C SER A 81 5.26 25.51 -10.94
N ASN A 82 5.08 26.42 -9.99
CA ASN A 82 5.02 26.09 -8.57
C ASN A 82 3.82 25.22 -8.23
N ALA A 83 2.64 25.55 -8.76
CA ALA A 83 1.42 24.75 -8.56
C ALA A 83 1.58 23.32 -9.10
N ILE A 84 2.20 23.14 -10.28
CA ILE A 84 2.49 21.81 -10.84
C ILE A 84 3.45 21.04 -9.94
N GLN A 85 4.52 21.66 -9.45
CA GLN A 85 5.49 20.99 -8.56
C GLN A 85 4.85 20.55 -7.24
N GLU A 86 4.03 21.42 -6.63
CA GLU A 86 3.31 21.10 -5.39
C GLU A 86 2.31 19.96 -5.60
N ALA A 87 1.51 20.04 -6.66
CA ALA A 87 0.53 19.01 -7.00
C ALA A 87 1.21 17.65 -7.30
N THR A 88 2.31 17.66 -8.06
CA THR A 88 3.08 16.46 -8.39
C THR A 88 3.69 15.82 -7.14
N LEU A 89 4.19 16.61 -6.20
CA LEU A 89 4.68 16.09 -4.92
C LEU A 89 3.56 15.41 -4.14
N LYS A 90 2.38 16.04 -4.03
CA LYS A 90 1.21 15.41 -3.39
C LYS A 90 0.82 14.10 -4.07
N ALA A 91 0.81 14.08 -5.41
CA ALA A 91 0.52 12.87 -6.20
C ALA A 91 1.57 11.76 -6.04
N ALA A 92 2.79 12.08 -5.59
CA ALA A 92 3.80 11.09 -5.20
C ALA A 92 3.60 10.58 -3.77
N LEU A 93 3.12 11.42 -2.85
CA LEU A 93 2.96 11.06 -1.43
C LEU A 93 1.78 10.12 -1.17
N VAL A 94 0.69 10.23 -1.92
CA VAL A 94 -0.46 9.32 -1.80
C VAL A 94 -0.06 7.86 -2.03
N PRO A 95 0.53 7.46 -3.17
CA PRO A 95 0.97 6.08 -3.37
C PRO A 95 2.11 5.67 -2.43
N LEU A 96 2.93 6.59 -1.92
CA LEU A 96 3.95 6.28 -0.92
C LEU A 96 3.29 5.83 0.41
N GLU A 97 2.25 6.51 0.85
CA GLU A 97 1.51 6.14 2.06
C GLU A 97 0.76 4.82 1.86
N LEU A 98 0.20 4.57 0.68
CA LEU A 98 -0.37 3.28 0.31
C LEU A 98 0.68 2.16 0.42
N ALA A 99 1.89 2.36 -0.12
CA ALA A 99 2.96 1.38 -0.06
C ALA A 99 3.37 1.06 1.38
N LYS A 100 3.48 2.06 2.27
CA LYS A 100 3.74 1.88 3.70
C LYS A 100 2.63 1.09 4.37
N THR A 101 1.37 1.47 4.14
CA THR A 101 0.21 0.77 4.70
C THR A 101 0.18 -0.70 4.26
N ALA A 102 0.49 -1.00 2.99
CA ALA A 102 0.53 -2.37 2.50
C ALA A 102 1.66 -3.17 3.13
N LEU A 103 2.84 -2.57 3.32
CA LEU A 103 3.97 -3.19 3.99
C LEU A 103 3.69 -3.49 5.47
N ASP A 104 3.06 -2.56 6.19
CA ASP A 104 2.67 -2.76 7.60
C ASP A 104 1.69 -3.93 7.76
N ASN A 105 0.76 -4.10 6.80
CA ASN A 105 -0.16 -5.24 6.81
C ASN A 105 0.53 -6.59 6.59
N MET A 106 1.67 -6.64 5.92
CA MET A 106 2.41 -7.90 5.69
C MET A 106 2.83 -8.56 7.00
N ASP A 107 3.12 -7.80 8.07
CA ASP A 107 3.45 -8.36 9.37
C ASP A 107 2.25 -9.08 10.01
N ALA A 108 1.08 -8.46 9.95
CA ALA A 108 -0.15 -9.08 10.42
C ALA A 108 -0.51 -10.35 9.61
N ILE A 109 -0.36 -10.29 8.28
CA ILE A 109 -0.58 -11.44 7.39
C ILE A 109 0.37 -12.59 7.73
N ALA A 110 1.65 -12.32 8.02
CA ALA A 110 2.62 -13.34 8.42
C ALA A 110 2.20 -14.04 9.71
N VAL A 111 1.71 -13.31 10.71
CA VAL A 111 1.17 -13.88 11.96
C VAL A 111 -0.07 -14.73 11.67
N ILE A 112 -1.01 -14.22 10.87
CA ILE A 112 -2.24 -14.95 10.49
C ILE A 112 -1.91 -16.24 9.75
N ALA A 113 -0.95 -16.21 8.83
CA ALA A 113 -0.50 -17.40 8.09
C ALA A 113 0.14 -18.44 9.02
N ALA A 114 1.00 -18.00 9.95
CA ALA A 114 1.71 -18.90 10.84
C ALA A 114 0.81 -19.57 11.90
N LYS A 115 -0.20 -18.84 12.40
CA LYS A 115 -0.98 -19.26 13.56
C LYS A 115 -2.45 -19.54 13.25
N GLY A 116 -2.97 -19.01 12.16
CA GLY A 116 -4.37 -19.15 11.75
C GLY A 116 -4.73 -20.53 11.24
N ASN A 117 -5.94 -20.64 10.70
CA ASN A 117 -6.48 -21.91 10.19
C ASN A 117 -5.64 -22.43 9.03
N GLN A 118 -4.93 -23.53 9.25
CA GLN A 118 -4.02 -24.12 8.27
C GLN A 118 -4.75 -24.64 7.01
N ASN A 119 -6.06 -24.85 7.05
CA ASN A 119 -6.84 -25.17 5.84
C ASN A 119 -7.01 -23.95 4.91
N ALA A 120 -6.72 -22.75 5.42
CA ALA A 120 -6.75 -21.50 4.66
C ALA A 120 -5.33 -20.87 4.51
N ILE A 121 -4.27 -21.69 4.66
CA ILE A 121 -2.89 -21.19 4.55
C ILE A 121 -2.61 -20.61 3.15
N THR A 122 -3.16 -21.22 2.10
CA THR A 122 -3.01 -20.74 0.73
C THR A 122 -3.65 -19.37 0.52
N ASP A 123 -4.77 -19.09 1.19
CA ASP A 123 -5.43 -17.78 1.16
C ASP A 123 -4.57 -16.72 1.84
N ALA A 124 -3.92 -17.06 2.96
CA ALA A 124 -2.96 -16.17 3.62
C ALA A 124 -1.73 -15.90 2.75
N CYS A 125 -1.25 -16.89 1.97
CA CYS A 125 -0.19 -16.69 0.98
C CYS A 125 -0.63 -15.72 -0.13
N VAL A 126 -1.83 -15.88 -0.66
CA VAL A 126 -2.39 -14.97 -1.68
C VAL A 126 -2.56 -13.57 -1.09
N ALA A 127 -2.99 -13.44 0.17
CA ALA A 127 -3.03 -12.16 0.87
C ALA A 127 -1.66 -11.47 0.89
N MET A 128 -0.59 -12.21 1.20
CA MET A 128 0.79 -11.72 1.20
C MET A 128 1.23 -11.26 -0.20
N MET A 129 0.95 -12.06 -1.25
CA MET A 129 1.26 -11.71 -2.64
C MET A 129 0.51 -10.44 -3.07
N CYS A 130 -0.75 -10.29 -2.67
CA CYS A 130 -1.53 -9.08 -2.93
C CYS A 130 -0.96 -7.86 -2.22
N ALA A 131 -0.53 -7.98 -0.95
CA ALA A 131 0.12 -6.91 -0.20
C ALA A 131 1.42 -6.47 -0.87
N ARG A 132 2.27 -7.43 -1.29
CA ARG A 132 3.48 -7.13 -2.04
C ARG A 132 3.17 -6.44 -3.36
N THR A 133 2.15 -6.90 -4.11
CA THR A 133 1.73 -6.27 -5.37
C THR A 133 1.24 -4.85 -5.15
N ALA A 134 0.47 -4.60 -4.09
CA ALA A 134 0.02 -3.27 -3.68
C ALA A 134 1.22 -2.35 -3.40
N THR A 135 2.18 -2.82 -2.60
CA THR A 135 3.41 -2.09 -2.28
C THR A 135 4.18 -1.73 -3.56
N PHE A 136 4.47 -2.69 -4.42
CA PHE A 136 5.29 -2.46 -5.61
C PHE A 136 4.60 -1.57 -6.64
N GLY A 137 3.32 -1.80 -6.91
CA GLY A 137 2.57 -0.98 -7.83
C GLY A 137 2.47 0.48 -7.36
N ALA A 138 2.30 0.68 -6.05
CA ALA A 138 2.33 2.01 -5.45
C ALA A 138 3.72 2.68 -5.60
N LEU A 139 4.81 1.95 -5.33
CA LEU A 139 6.17 2.49 -5.50
C LEU A 139 6.51 2.84 -6.94
N LEU A 140 5.98 2.11 -7.93
CA LEU A 140 6.11 2.49 -9.35
C LEU A 140 5.40 3.82 -9.62
N ASN A 141 4.22 4.04 -9.01
CA ASN A 141 3.49 5.30 -9.12
C ASN A 141 4.24 6.45 -8.43
N VAL A 142 4.84 6.23 -7.26
CA VAL A 142 5.73 7.22 -6.63
C VAL A 142 6.83 7.62 -7.62
N ARG A 143 7.57 6.65 -8.16
CA ARG A 143 8.75 6.90 -9.02
C ARG A 143 8.42 7.68 -10.29
N ILE A 144 7.28 7.38 -10.94
CA ILE A 144 6.89 8.14 -12.15
C ILE A 144 6.59 9.60 -11.81
N ASN A 145 5.97 9.89 -10.67
CA ASN A 145 5.74 11.26 -10.22
C ASN A 145 7.06 11.98 -9.85
N LEU A 146 8.01 11.27 -9.19
CA LEU A 146 9.32 11.84 -8.84
C LEU A 146 10.11 12.29 -10.08
N SER A 147 9.95 11.63 -11.23
CA SER A 147 10.64 12.01 -12.48
C SER A 147 10.29 13.42 -12.97
N SER A 148 9.18 13.99 -12.52
CA SER A 148 8.68 15.32 -12.89
C SER A 148 8.99 16.40 -11.83
N LEU A 149 9.59 16.03 -10.69
CA LEU A 149 9.96 16.97 -9.64
C LEU A 149 11.33 17.59 -9.90
N LYS A 150 11.44 18.89 -9.59
CA LYS A 150 12.68 19.67 -9.74
C LYS A 150 13.55 19.66 -8.47
N ASP A 151 12.94 19.41 -7.30
CA ASP A 151 13.63 19.36 -6.00
C ASP A 151 14.43 18.05 -5.91
N ALA A 152 15.72 18.13 -6.25
CA ALA A 152 16.61 16.98 -6.27
C ALA A 152 16.79 16.31 -4.89
N ASP A 153 16.79 17.08 -3.82
CA ASP A 153 16.94 16.56 -2.46
C ASP A 153 15.71 15.75 -2.06
N LYS A 154 14.50 16.26 -2.35
CA LYS A 154 13.26 15.55 -2.11
C LYS A 154 13.14 14.30 -2.98
N VAL A 155 13.55 14.36 -4.24
CA VAL A 155 13.59 13.18 -5.13
C VAL A 155 14.53 12.11 -4.57
N ALA A 156 15.72 12.48 -4.12
CA ALA A 156 16.68 11.55 -3.53
C ALA A 156 16.15 10.91 -2.24
N GLU A 157 15.56 11.71 -1.34
CA GLU A 157 14.93 11.25 -0.10
C GLU A 157 13.84 10.19 -0.37
N LEU A 158 12.87 10.52 -1.25
CA LEU A 158 11.74 9.65 -1.54
C LEU A 158 12.14 8.41 -2.33
N THR A 159 13.15 8.51 -3.21
CA THR A 159 13.74 7.35 -3.91
C THR A 159 14.32 6.36 -2.91
N LEU A 160 15.11 6.83 -1.93
CA LEU A 160 15.67 5.97 -0.89
C LEU A 160 14.59 5.28 -0.05
N GLN A 161 13.48 6.00 0.26
CA GLN A 161 12.33 5.38 0.93
C GLN A 161 11.72 4.28 0.07
N CYS A 162 11.51 4.51 -1.23
CA CYS A 162 11.01 3.51 -2.14
C CYS A 162 11.89 2.26 -2.19
N ASP A 163 13.21 2.42 -2.23
CA ASP A 163 14.15 1.29 -2.28
C ASP A 163 14.08 0.43 -1.01
N LYS A 164 13.97 1.07 0.16
CA LYS A 164 13.81 0.37 1.44
C LYS A 164 12.51 -0.41 1.50
N LEU A 165 11.38 0.22 1.17
CA LEU A 165 10.06 -0.42 1.18
C LEU A 165 10.01 -1.59 0.19
N HIS A 166 10.61 -1.44 -0.98
CA HIS A 166 10.72 -2.48 -2.00
C HIS A 166 11.48 -3.71 -1.48
N ALA A 167 12.67 -3.48 -0.90
CA ALA A 167 13.51 -4.56 -0.37
C ALA A 167 12.80 -5.30 0.78
N GLU A 168 12.16 -4.57 1.67
CA GLU A 168 11.46 -5.13 2.83
C GLU A 168 10.24 -5.95 2.42
N ALA A 169 9.42 -5.46 1.47
CA ALA A 169 8.26 -6.20 0.97
C ALA A 169 8.67 -7.52 0.30
N ASN A 170 9.74 -7.51 -0.51
CA ASN A 170 10.29 -8.73 -1.09
C ASN A 170 10.74 -9.72 -0.02
N PHE A 171 11.44 -9.23 0.99
CA PHE A 171 11.95 -10.07 2.07
C PHE A 171 10.80 -10.74 2.84
N LYS A 172 9.77 -9.98 3.24
CA LYS A 172 8.60 -10.50 3.97
C LYS A 172 7.83 -11.55 3.17
N GLU A 173 7.58 -11.30 1.88
CA GLU A 173 6.92 -12.28 1.01
C GLU A 173 7.74 -13.57 0.92
N GLN A 174 9.03 -13.48 0.59
CA GLN A 174 9.89 -14.66 0.47
C GLN A 174 10.02 -15.42 1.79
N GLN A 175 10.13 -14.71 2.91
CA GLN A 175 10.19 -15.33 4.23
C GLN A 175 8.94 -16.16 4.52
N LEU A 176 7.74 -15.62 4.24
CA LEU A 176 6.51 -16.37 4.43
C LEU A 176 6.44 -17.57 3.48
N LEU A 177 6.60 -17.36 2.17
CA LEU A 177 6.43 -18.42 1.17
C LEU A 177 7.42 -19.57 1.35
N ASN A 178 8.67 -19.27 1.76
CA ASN A 178 9.67 -20.30 2.04
C ASN A 178 9.41 -21.07 3.34
N SER A 179 8.61 -20.54 4.26
CA SER A 179 8.26 -21.19 5.53
C SER A 179 7.13 -22.22 5.40
N ILE A 180 6.44 -22.24 4.26
CA ILE A 180 5.26 -23.07 4.04
C ILE A 180 5.65 -24.33 3.27
N ASN A 181 5.30 -25.47 3.85
CA ASN A 181 5.37 -26.78 3.21
C ASN A 181 3.94 -27.16 2.78
N LEU A 182 3.64 -27.07 1.51
CA LEU A 182 2.39 -27.51 0.89
C LEU A 182 2.53 -28.96 0.37
#